data_bd72cf7b76fdc187cdb46ac272a5f443
#
_entry.id   bd72cf7b76fdc187cdb46ac272a5f443
#
_cell.length_a   1.000
_cell.length_b   1.000
_cell.length_c   1.000
_cell.angle_alpha   90.00
_cell.angle_beta   90.00
_cell.angle_gamma   90.00
#
_symmetry.space_group_name_H-M   'P 1'
#
loop_
_entity.id
_entity.type
_entity.pdbx_description
1 polymer ?
#
loop_
_entity_poly.entity_id
_entity_poly.type
_entity_poly.pdbx_seq_one_letter_code
_entity_poly.pdbx_strand_id
1 'polypeptide(L)'
;MPESVRHFRWSDIPEERVTDAISRKLITGDQMMLAHVYLKKDALVPQHSHHNEQLTYILEGALHFFIGANREREVIVRAGEVLHLPSNVPHEARALEDTLDVDIFSPPRQDWLDGTDNYFHKK
;
A
#
# COMPACT_ATOMS: atom_id res chain seq x y z
N MET A 1 5.71 23.47 21.18
CA MET A 1 5.11 24.26 20.11
C MET A 1 4.40 23.36 19.12
N PRO A 2 3.24 23.75 18.71
CA PRO A 2 2.51 22.94 17.71
C PRO A 2 2.90 23.29 16.27
N GLU A 3 4.07 23.82 16.08
CA GLU A 3 4.57 24.22 14.76
C GLU A 3 4.68 23.05 13.80
N SER A 4 4.69 21.81 14.34
CA SER A 4 4.77 20.61 13.51
C SER A 4 3.42 20.15 12.98
N VAL A 5 2.34 20.85 13.32
CA VAL A 5 1.02 20.49 12.79
C VAL A 5 0.99 20.84 11.29
N ARG A 6 0.60 19.86 10.47
CA ARG A 6 0.53 20.03 9.02
C ARG A 6 -0.86 19.64 8.54
N HIS A 7 -1.30 20.32 7.49
CA HIS A 7 -2.60 20.09 6.89
C HIS A 7 -2.40 19.80 5.40
N PHE A 8 -2.98 18.70 4.91
CA PHE A 8 -2.78 18.24 3.54
C PHE A 8 -4.11 18.09 2.81
N ARG A 9 -4.08 18.31 1.50
CA ARG A 9 -5.14 17.87 0.58
C ARG A 9 -4.52 16.86 -0.37
N TRP A 10 -5.23 15.79 -0.61
CA TRP A 10 -4.73 14.78 -1.55
C TRP A 10 -4.49 15.37 -2.94
N SER A 11 -5.30 16.34 -3.36
CA SER A 11 -5.13 16.98 -4.67
C SER A 11 -3.80 17.72 -4.81
N ASP A 12 -3.18 18.11 -3.67
CA ASP A 12 -1.91 18.82 -3.67
C ASP A 12 -0.71 17.86 -3.56
N ILE A 13 -0.96 16.57 -3.31
CA ILE A 13 0.11 15.60 -3.15
C ILE A 13 0.46 15.04 -4.53
N PRO A 14 1.75 15.08 -4.93
CA PRO A 14 2.16 14.53 -6.22
C PRO A 14 1.87 13.04 -6.30
N GLU A 15 1.40 12.59 -7.47
CA GLU A 15 1.19 11.18 -7.71
C GLU A 15 2.47 10.59 -8.28
N GLU A 16 3.01 9.59 -7.60
CA GLU A 16 4.22 8.89 -8.02
C GLU A 16 3.83 7.65 -8.81
N ARG A 17 4.32 7.54 -10.05
CA ARG A 17 4.13 6.33 -10.85
C ARG A 17 5.11 5.26 -10.36
N VAL A 18 4.58 4.10 -10.00
CA VAL A 18 5.38 2.95 -9.53
C VAL A 18 5.59 1.95 -10.67
N THR A 19 4.50 1.59 -11.35
CA THR A 19 4.52 0.77 -12.56
C THR A 19 3.51 1.35 -13.54
N ASP A 20 3.36 0.74 -14.71
CA ASP A 20 2.33 1.19 -15.67
C ASP A 20 0.92 1.08 -15.08
N ALA A 21 0.72 0.17 -14.13
CA ALA A 21 -0.60 -0.12 -13.58
C ALA A 21 -0.78 0.40 -12.16
N ILE A 22 0.26 0.91 -11.51
CA ILE A 22 0.22 1.30 -10.10
C ILE A 22 0.86 2.68 -9.92
N SER A 23 0.14 3.56 -9.21
CA SER A 23 0.68 4.83 -8.75
C SER A 23 0.27 5.06 -7.30
N ARG A 24 0.89 6.04 -6.65
CA ARG A 24 0.60 6.27 -5.23
C ARG A 24 0.86 7.72 -4.84
N LYS A 25 0.19 8.14 -3.76
CA LYS A 25 0.42 9.41 -3.09
C LYS A 25 0.70 9.12 -1.62
N LEU A 26 1.70 9.79 -1.05
CA LEU A 26 2.16 9.51 0.31
C LEU A 26 2.05 10.74 1.18
N ILE A 27 1.58 10.54 2.40
CA ILE A 27 1.64 11.51 3.48
C ILE A 27 2.28 10.80 4.66
N THR A 28 3.39 11.33 5.17
CA THR A 28 4.10 10.68 6.26
C THR A 28 4.20 11.57 7.48
N GLY A 29 3.99 10.96 8.66
CA GLY A 29 4.31 11.54 9.94
C GLY A 29 5.60 10.90 10.46
N ASP A 30 5.87 11.09 11.75
CA ASP A 30 7.07 10.53 12.37
C ASP A 30 6.91 9.03 12.65
N GLN A 31 5.71 8.60 13.04
CA GLN A 31 5.47 7.23 13.48
C GLN A 31 4.56 6.46 12.56
N MET A 32 3.98 7.09 11.57
CA MET A 32 3.02 6.45 10.66
C MET A 32 3.05 7.11 9.30
N MET A 33 2.64 6.35 8.30
CA MET A 33 2.49 6.82 6.93
C MET A 33 1.10 6.47 6.43
N LEU A 34 0.51 7.38 5.67
CA LEU A 34 -0.78 7.18 5.02
C LEU A 34 -0.56 7.26 3.51
N ALA A 35 -1.03 6.28 2.79
CA ALA A 35 -0.86 6.22 1.34
C ALA A 35 -2.19 5.99 0.64
N HIS A 36 -2.38 6.69 -0.48
CA HIS A 36 -3.39 6.33 -1.47
C HIS A 36 -2.66 5.57 -2.57
N VAL A 37 -3.05 4.35 -2.82
CA VAL A 37 -2.47 3.51 -3.86
C VAL A 37 -3.56 3.27 -4.92
N TYR A 38 -3.25 3.63 -6.15
CA TYR A 38 -4.17 3.49 -7.28
C TYR A 38 -3.69 2.31 -8.12
N LEU A 39 -4.54 1.31 -8.27
CA LEU A 39 -4.20 0.09 -9.02
C LEU A 39 -5.22 -0.11 -10.13
N LYS A 40 -4.74 -0.27 -11.34
CA LYS A 40 -5.60 -0.65 -12.46
C LYS A 40 -5.95 -2.13 -12.35
N LYS A 41 -7.07 -2.53 -12.93
CA LYS A 41 -7.45 -3.94 -13.00
C LYS A 41 -6.28 -4.78 -13.47
N ASP A 42 -6.06 -5.91 -12.83
CA ASP A 42 -5.01 -6.89 -13.08
C ASP A 42 -3.61 -6.45 -12.64
N ALA A 43 -3.47 -5.26 -12.04
CA ALA A 43 -2.20 -4.83 -11.47
C ALA A 43 -1.72 -5.84 -10.42
N LEU A 44 -0.44 -6.14 -10.45
CA LEU A 44 0.17 -7.11 -9.53
C LEU A 44 1.14 -6.41 -8.60
N VAL A 45 0.97 -6.63 -7.30
CA VAL A 45 1.96 -6.29 -6.28
C VAL A 45 2.69 -7.59 -5.94
N PRO A 46 3.95 -7.76 -6.38
CA PRO A 46 4.68 -9.02 -6.15
C PRO A 46 4.84 -9.32 -4.66
N GLN A 47 5.05 -10.59 -4.35
CA GLN A 47 5.26 -11.00 -2.97
C GLN A 47 6.42 -10.24 -2.34
N HIS A 48 6.19 -9.73 -1.16
CA HIS A 48 7.19 -8.98 -0.38
C HIS A 48 6.79 -9.03 1.09
N SER A 49 7.72 -8.63 1.95
CA SER A 49 7.44 -8.45 3.37
C SER A 49 8.20 -7.23 3.84
N HIS A 50 7.77 -6.68 4.96
CA HIS A 50 8.40 -5.52 5.57
C HIS A 50 8.11 -5.51 7.06
N HIS A 51 8.99 -4.86 7.84
CA HIS A 51 8.82 -4.81 9.28
C HIS A 51 7.66 -3.91 9.70
N ASN A 52 7.19 -3.04 8.83
CA ASN A 52 6.08 -2.15 9.12
C ASN A 52 4.79 -2.93 9.31
N GLU A 53 4.02 -2.58 10.32
CA GLU A 53 2.66 -3.06 10.44
C GLU A 53 1.80 -2.29 9.44
N GLN A 54 0.80 -2.95 8.86
CA GLN A 54 0.00 -2.36 7.79
C GLN A 54 -1.48 -2.62 8.00
N LEU A 55 -2.29 -1.56 7.80
CA LEU A 55 -3.73 -1.69 7.57
C LEU A 55 -4.00 -1.29 6.13
N THR A 56 -4.77 -2.10 5.44
CA THR A 56 -5.19 -1.85 4.05
C THR A 56 -6.70 -1.67 4.05
N TYR A 57 -7.15 -0.49 3.64
CA TYR A 57 -8.56 -0.15 3.58
C TYR A 57 -8.93 0.15 2.12
N ILE A 58 -9.81 -0.67 1.55
CA ILE A 58 -10.25 -0.51 0.17
C ILE A 58 -11.41 0.47 0.12
N LEU A 59 -11.21 1.59 -0.57
CA LEU A 59 -12.28 2.58 -0.79
C LEU A 59 -13.11 2.24 -2.02
N GLU A 60 -12.46 1.79 -3.09
CA GLU A 60 -13.11 1.42 -4.36
C GLU A 60 -12.39 0.21 -4.92
N GLY A 61 -13.14 -0.69 -5.52
CA GLY A 61 -12.56 -1.85 -6.17
C GLY A 61 -12.40 -3.05 -5.25
N ALA A 62 -11.42 -3.89 -5.54
CA ALA A 62 -11.15 -5.10 -4.76
C ALA A 62 -9.74 -5.59 -5.04
N LEU A 63 -9.05 -6.03 -3.98
CA LEU A 63 -7.74 -6.66 -4.07
C LEU A 63 -7.84 -8.11 -3.60
N HIS A 64 -7.18 -9.00 -4.33
CA HIS A 64 -7.02 -10.39 -3.97
C HIS A 64 -5.64 -10.57 -3.38
N PHE A 65 -5.57 -10.83 -2.07
CA PHE A 65 -4.32 -11.03 -1.36
C PHE A 65 -3.98 -12.50 -1.25
N PHE A 66 -2.70 -12.78 -1.38
CA PHE A 66 -2.12 -14.11 -1.13
C PHE A 66 -1.14 -13.92 0.03
N ILE A 67 -1.43 -14.54 1.17
CA ILE A 67 -0.73 -14.32 2.43
C ILE A 67 0.17 -15.50 2.73
N GLY A 68 1.40 -15.23 3.14
CA GLY A 68 2.38 -16.23 3.50
C GLY A 68 3.37 -16.51 2.37
N ALA A 69 4.55 -17.02 2.71
CA ALA A 69 5.63 -17.28 1.74
C ALA A 69 5.19 -18.28 0.66
N ASN A 70 4.30 -19.19 1.01
CA ASN A 70 3.78 -20.22 0.09
C ASN A 70 2.33 -19.97 -0.29
N ARG A 71 1.86 -18.73 -0.10
CA ARG A 71 0.49 -18.32 -0.43
C ARG A 71 -0.55 -19.19 0.28
N GLU A 72 -0.30 -19.48 1.57
CA GLU A 72 -1.10 -20.44 2.34
C GLU A 72 -2.54 -19.95 2.57
N ARG A 73 -2.75 -18.63 2.54
CA ARG A 73 -4.08 -18.06 2.77
C ARG A 73 -4.39 -17.02 1.70
N GLU A 74 -5.63 -17.04 1.22
CA GLU A 74 -6.12 -16.05 0.26
C GLU A 74 -7.24 -15.25 0.90
N VAL A 75 -7.24 -13.93 0.67
CA VAL A 75 -8.27 -13.03 1.17
C VAL A 75 -8.62 -12.04 0.06
N ILE A 76 -9.90 -11.94 -0.26
CA ILE A 76 -10.37 -10.87 -1.14
C ILE A 76 -10.89 -9.75 -0.26
N VAL A 77 -10.30 -8.57 -0.41
CA VAL A 77 -10.68 -7.37 0.35
C VAL A 77 -11.43 -6.46 -0.60
N ARG A 78 -12.69 -6.18 -0.29
CA ARG A 78 -13.58 -5.40 -1.14
C ARG A 78 -13.78 -4.01 -0.56
N ALA A 79 -14.39 -3.12 -1.35
CA ALA A 79 -14.70 -1.76 -0.90
C ALA A 79 -15.41 -1.78 0.45
N GLY A 80 -14.93 -0.96 1.38
CA GLY A 80 -15.46 -0.88 2.74
C GLY A 80 -14.86 -1.88 3.72
N GLU A 81 -13.91 -2.70 3.27
CA GLU A 81 -13.27 -3.72 4.11
C GLU A 81 -11.83 -3.36 4.42
N VAL A 82 -11.31 -3.89 5.50
CA VAL A 82 -9.95 -3.63 5.97
C VAL A 82 -9.23 -4.93 6.22
N LEU A 83 -7.99 -5.03 5.76
CA LEU A 83 -7.09 -6.14 6.02
C LEU A 83 -5.97 -5.68 6.93
N HIS A 84 -5.69 -6.42 7.99
CA HIS A 84 -4.54 -6.17 8.86
C HIS A 84 -3.41 -7.12 8.52
N LEU A 85 -2.25 -6.56 8.23
CA LEU A 85 -1.03 -7.32 7.94
C LEU A 85 -0.01 -7.06 9.05
N PRO A 86 0.25 -8.06 9.91
CA PRO A 86 1.30 -7.92 10.94
C PRO A 86 2.68 -7.76 10.34
N SER A 87 3.62 -7.28 11.15
CA SER A 87 5.02 -7.12 10.73
C SER A 87 5.57 -8.41 10.12
N ASN A 88 6.29 -8.27 9.02
CA ASN A 88 7.07 -9.33 8.39
C ASN A 88 6.28 -10.48 7.78
N VAL A 89 4.96 -10.38 7.69
CA VAL A 89 4.15 -11.41 7.02
C VAL A 89 4.25 -11.20 5.51
N PRO A 90 4.76 -12.19 4.75
CA PRO A 90 4.82 -12.08 3.29
C PRO A 90 3.42 -11.97 2.71
N HIS A 91 3.27 -11.10 1.73
CA HIS A 91 2.00 -10.91 1.05
C HIS A 91 2.19 -10.46 -0.38
N GLU A 92 1.21 -10.77 -1.18
CA GLU A 92 1.14 -10.45 -2.60
C GLU A 92 -0.30 -10.02 -2.86
N ALA A 93 -0.53 -9.14 -3.83
CA ALA A 93 -1.88 -8.70 -4.14
C ALA A 93 -2.07 -8.54 -5.64
N ARG A 94 -3.30 -8.78 -6.08
CA ARG A 94 -3.71 -8.56 -7.46
C ARG A 94 -5.02 -7.79 -7.45
N ALA A 95 -5.10 -6.75 -8.28
CA ALA A 95 -6.32 -5.95 -8.39
C ALA A 95 -7.33 -6.68 -9.26
N LEU A 96 -8.52 -6.93 -8.72
CA LEU A 96 -9.60 -7.59 -9.44
C LEU A 96 -10.35 -6.61 -10.35
N GLU A 97 -10.24 -5.32 -10.04
CA GLU A 97 -10.81 -4.21 -10.81
C GLU A 97 -9.99 -2.97 -10.49
N ASP A 98 -10.29 -1.83 -11.12
CA ASP A 98 -9.63 -0.58 -10.76
C ASP A 98 -9.88 -0.30 -9.30
N THR A 99 -8.83 -0.06 -8.53
CA THR A 99 -8.88 -0.04 -7.07
C THR A 99 -8.22 1.22 -6.51
N LEU A 100 -8.88 1.81 -5.51
CA LEU A 100 -8.27 2.81 -4.64
C LEU A 100 -8.11 2.16 -3.27
N ASP A 101 -6.85 1.95 -2.91
CA ASP A 101 -6.44 1.33 -1.66
C ASP A 101 -5.81 2.39 -0.77
N VAL A 102 -6.26 2.48 0.48
CA VAL A 102 -5.65 3.33 1.50
C VAL A 102 -4.83 2.45 2.41
N ASP A 103 -3.51 2.64 2.39
CA ASP A 103 -2.59 1.89 3.26
C ASP A 103 -2.11 2.77 4.39
N ILE A 104 -2.09 2.21 5.59
CA ILE A 104 -1.54 2.85 6.79
C ILE A 104 -0.40 1.97 7.27
N PHE A 105 0.79 2.57 7.41
CA PHE A 105 2.00 1.86 7.85
C PHE A 105 2.54 2.48 9.13
N SER A 106 3.03 1.65 10.04
CA SER A 106 3.76 2.09 11.21
C SER A 106 4.93 1.14 11.45
N PRO A 107 6.16 1.63 11.49
CA PRO A 107 6.59 3.00 11.18
C PRO A 107 6.46 3.31 9.68
N PRO A 108 6.77 4.54 9.25
CA PRO A 108 6.73 4.89 7.82
C PRO A 108 7.58 3.96 6.97
N ARG A 109 7.13 3.70 5.75
CA ARG A 109 7.86 2.88 4.76
C ARG A 109 9.04 3.70 4.22
N GLN A 110 10.21 3.51 4.83
CA GLN A 110 11.42 4.22 4.42
C GLN A 110 11.81 3.88 2.99
N ASP A 111 11.58 2.63 2.56
CA ASP A 111 11.85 2.20 1.19
C ASP A 111 10.97 2.93 0.17
N TRP A 112 9.74 3.29 0.55
CA TRP A 112 8.87 4.09 -0.32
C TRP A 112 9.33 5.55 -0.37
N LEU A 113 9.80 6.08 0.76
CA LEU A 113 10.29 7.45 0.83
C LEU A 113 11.59 7.61 0.05
N ASP A 114 12.44 6.58 0.05
CA ASP A 114 13.74 6.58 -0.62
C ASP A 114 13.68 6.09 -2.06
N GLY A 115 12.55 5.51 -2.47
CA GLY A 115 12.42 4.92 -3.79
C GLY A 115 13.22 3.62 -3.94
N THR A 116 13.44 2.89 -2.85
CA THR A 116 14.22 1.65 -2.85
C THR A 116 13.36 0.39 -2.75
N ASP A 117 12.04 0.50 -2.96
CA ASP A 117 11.13 -0.64 -2.95
C ASP A 117 11.24 -1.40 -4.28
N ASN A 118 12.26 -2.24 -4.36
CA ASN A 118 12.68 -2.89 -5.60
C ASN A 118 11.80 -4.05 -6.06
N TYR A 119 10.91 -4.55 -5.22
CA TYR A 119 10.17 -5.76 -5.56
C TYR A 119 9.27 -5.59 -6.78
N PHE A 120 8.85 -4.36 -7.10
CA PHE A 120 8.07 -4.07 -8.31
C PHE A 120 8.91 -4.22 -9.58
N HIS A 121 10.22 -4.17 -9.47
CA HIS A 121 11.14 -4.16 -10.60
C HIS A 121 11.96 -5.44 -10.71
N LYS A 122 11.62 -6.43 -9.92
CA LYS A 122 12.29 -7.73 -9.99
C LYS A 122 12.00 -8.42 -11.31
N LYS A 123 12.99 -9.07 -11.81
CA LYS A 123 12.89 -9.87 -13.04
C LYS A 123 12.87 -11.34 -12.70
#